data_f6d228687fe474dedbbae4a52e2a348b
#
_entry.id   f6d228687fe474dedbbae4a52e2a348b
#
_cell.length_a   1.000
_cell.length_b   1.000
_cell.length_c   1.000
_cell.angle_alpha   90.00
_cell.angle_beta   90.00
_cell.angle_gamma   90.00
#
_symmetry.space_group_name_H-M   'P 1'
#
loop_
_entity.id
_entity.type
_entity.pdbx_description
1 polymer ?
#
loop_
_entity_poly.entity_id
_entity_poly.type
_entity_poly.pdbx_seq_one_letter_code
_entity_poly.pdbx_strand_id
1 'polypeptide(L)'
;EIDEFQKQLNDEESNQLFKASKELEAKIIKISELIENKLNISPKNIEVILLKGCGKTDAFALSGEMNYVFFDLNTLLKQGRLNSIPDSFVAHELIHGYHLMFSSEFDPVKYKSKEDKLLKYMLTEGFATFASQFITGESKALVFWGDILSQDEYKSWVLFSKENKKGFSKRINDYLFQDKSDKKLIQDLFYVFEMKDLSK
;
A
#
# COMPACT_ATOMS: atom_id res chain seq x y z
N GLU A 1 -10.36 -28.40 9.69
CA GLU A 1 -10.24 -26.92 9.50
C GLU A 1 -9.79 -26.57 8.07
N ILE A 2 -8.75 -27.22 7.49
CA ILE A 2 -8.35 -26.98 6.08
C ILE A 2 -9.43 -27.44 5.10
N ASP A 3 -10.07 -28.58 5.35
CA ASP A 3 -11.15 -29.12 4.51
C ASP A 3 -12.44 -28.30 4.59
N GLU A 4 -12.73 -27.63 5.71
CA GLU A 4 -13.85 -26.69 5.83
C GLU A 4 -13.57 -25.40 5.09
N PHE A 5 -12.33 -24.94 5.06
CA PHE A 5 -11.91 -23.75 4.34
C PHE A 5 -11.97 -23.95 2.82
N GLN A 6 -11.62 -25.15 2.34
CA GLN A 6 -11.73 -25.50 0.92
C GLN A 6 -13.18 -25.66 0.45
N LYS A 7 -14.10 -26.10 1.33
CA LYS A 7 -15.54 -26.21 1.02
C LYS A 7 -16.29 -24.86 0.94
N GLN A 8 -15.69 -23.77 1.41
CA GLN A 8 -16.32 -22.43 1.39
C GLN A 8 -16.08 -21.65 0.09
N LEU A 9 -15.25 -22.15 -0.81
CA LEU A 9 -15.10 -21.57 -2.14
C LEU A 9 -16.15 -22.17 -3.05
N ASN A 10 -17.07 -21.35 -3.55
CA ASN A 10 -17.84 -21.78 -4.70
C ASN A 10 -16.91 -21.80 -5.94
N ASP A 11 -17.22 -22.63 -6.93
CA ASP A 11 -16.41 -22.80 -8.13
C ASP A 11 -16.22 -21.48 -8.91
N GLU A 12 -17.18 -20.58 -8.84
CA GLU A 12 -17.15 -19.28 -9.51
C GLU A 12 -16.14 -18.33 -8.85
N GLU A 13 -16.15 -18.21 -7.51
CA GLU A 13 -15.18 -17.39 -6.76
C GLU A 13 -13.75 -17.91 -6.97
N SER A 14 -13.57 -19.23 -6.94
CA SER A 14 -12.27 -19.87 -7.19
C SER A 14 -11.74 -19.55 -8.58
N ASN A 15 -12.59 -19.63 -9.61
CA ASN A 15 -12.23 -19.31 -10.98
C ASN A 15 -11.89 -17.81 -11.14
N GLN A 16 -12.65 -16.93 -10.50
CA GLN A 16 -12.35 -15.47 -10.49
C GLN A 16 -11.00 -15.19 -9.85
N LEU A 17 -10.71 -15.75 -8.67
CA LEU A 17 -9.44 -15.59 -7.98
C LEU A 17 -8.28 -16.13 -8.81
N PHE A 18 -8.43 -17.30 -9.43
CA PHE A 18 -7.40 -17.90 -10.29
C PHE A 18 -7.10 -17.02 -11.51
N LYS A 19 -8.14 -16.55 -12.22
CA LYS A 19 -7.96 -15.65 -13.37
C LYS A 19 -7.24 -14.38 -12.95
N ALA A 20 -7.71 -13.73 -11.89
CA ALA A 20 -7.15 -12.49 -11.40
C ALA A 20 -5.71 -12.67 -10.88
N SER A 21 -5.36 -13.81 -10.29
CA SER A 21 -3.98 -14.09 -9.88
C SER A 21 -3.04 -14.12 -11.08
N LYS A 22 -3.47 -14.70 -12.22
CA LYS A 22 -2.67 -14.73 -13.45
C LYS A 22 -2.48 -13.33 -14.08
N GLU A 23 -3.54 -12.52 -14.07
CA GLU A 23 -3.46 -11.13 -14.54
C GLU A 23 -2.55 -10.29 -13.66
N LEU A 24 -2.66 -10.44 -12.33
CA LEU A 24 -1.79 -9.75 -11.37
C LEU A 24 -0.34 -10.22 -11.48
N GLU A 25 -0.08 -11.52 -11.63
CA GLU A 25 1.27 -12.07 -11.86
C GLU A 25 1.94 -11.43 -13.08
N ALA A 26 1.25 -11.38 -14.21
CA ALA A 26 1.75 -10.74 -15.42
C ALA A 26 2.03 -9.24 -15.22
N LYS A 27 1.17 -8.55 -14.47
CA LYS A 27 1.36 -7.15 -14.12
C LYS A 27 2.56 -6.95 -13.19
N ILE A 28 2.74 -7.78 -12.18
CA ILE A 28 3.89 -7.76 -11.27
C ILE A 28 5.21 -7.90 -12.05
N ILE A 29 5.28 -8.85 -12.96
CA ILE A 29 6.47 -9.05 -13.80
C ILE A 29 6.79 -7.78 -14.60
N LYS A 30 5.79 -7.26 -15.33
CA LYS A 30 5.93 -6.02 -16.11
C LYS A 30 6.40 -4.83 -15.25
N ILE A 31 5.80 -4.65 -14.07
CA ILE A 31 6.14 -3.53 -13.20
C ILE A 31 7.51 -3.71 -12.56
N SER A 32 7.91 -4.93 -12.19
CA SER A 32 9.26 -5.22 -11.70
C SER A 32 10.31 -4.82 -12.74
N GLU A 33 10.12 -5.20 -14.00
CA GLU A 33 11.03 -4.80 -15.09
C GLU A 33 11.11 -3.28 -15.26
N LEU A 34 9.98 -2.56 -15.11
CA LEU A 34 9.96 -1.10 -15.16
C LEU A 34 10.71 -0.46 -13.98
N ILE A 35 10.57 -1.01 -12.77
CA ILE A 35 11.30 -0.58 -11.58
C ILE A 35 12.79 -0.75 -11.80
N GLU A 36 13.21 -1.93 -12.20
CA GLU A 36 14.62 -2.26 -12.46
C GLU A 36 15.26 -1.32 -13.47
N ASN A 37 14.59 -1.13 -14.61
CA ASN A 37 15.08 -0.27 -15.69
C ASN A 37 15.13 1.20 -15.30
N LYS A 38 14.09 1.74 -14.64
CA LYS A 38 14.02 3.16 -14.31
C LYS A 38 14.87 3.56 -13.12
N LEU A 39 15.02 2.67 -12.14
CA LEU A 39 15.82 2.92 -10.94
C LEU A 39 17.25 2.36 -11.07
N ASN A 40 17.55 1.64 -12.14
CA ASN A 40 18.83 0.95 -12.36
C ASN A 40 19.21 0.05 -11.17
N ILE A 41 18.26 -0.71 -10.67
CA ILE A 41 18.43 -1.65 -9.57
C ILE A 41 18.05 -3.05 -10.05
N SER A 42 18.71 -4.07 -9.53
CA SER A 42 18.33 -5.46 -9.78
C SER A 42 17.72 -6.05 -8.51
N PRO A 43 16.51 -6.60 -8.55
CA PRO A 43 15.90 -7.21 -7.39
C PRO A 43 16.69 -8.47 -7.03
N LYS A 44 17.19 -8.48 -5.81
CA LYS A 44 17.78 -9.67 -5.22
C LYS A 44 17.01 -9.96 -3.94
N ASN A 45 16.67 -11.23 -3.74
CA ASN A 45 16.01 -11.66 -2.51
C ASN A 45 14.65 -10.99 -2.26
N ILE A 46 13.86 -10.74 -3.33
CA ILE A 46 12.46 -10.34 -3.22
C ILE A 46 11.60 -11.45 -3.80
N GLU A 47 10.66 -11.94 -3.03
CA GLU A 47 9.66 -12.91 -3.44
C GLU A 47 8.27 -12.28 -3.32
N VAL A 48 7.46 -12.44 -4.37
CA VAL A 48 6.07 -11.94 -4.38
C VAL A 48 5.13 -13.12 -4.21
N ILE A 49 4.25 -13.01 -3.21
CA ILE A 49 3.31 -14.06 -2.85
C ILE A 49 1.88 -13.56 -3.05
N LEU A 50 1.14 -14.23 -3.92
CA LEU A 50 -0.30 -14.04 -4.07
C LEU A 50 -1.02 -15.04 -3.16
N LEU A 51 -1.87 -14.55 -2.28
CA LEU A 51 -2.56 -15.41 -1.33
C LEU A 51 -4.03 -15.04 -1.19
N LYS A 52 -4.84 -15.99 -0.74
CA LYS A 52 -6.18 -15.73 -0.22
C LYS A 52 -6.07 -15.52 1.29
N GLY A 53 -5.94 -14.26 1.71
CA GLY A 53 -5.77 -13.89 3.11
C GLY A 53 -7.08 -13.68 3.86
N CYS A 54 -6.95 -13.09 5.06
CA CYS A 54 -8.07 -12.88 5.98
C CYS A 54 -8.92 -11.64 5.67
N GLY A 55 -8.58 -10.85 4.64
CA GLY A 55 -9.34 -9.67 4.26
C GLY A 55 -9.09 -8.44 5.14
N LYS A 56 -7.92 -8.33 5.77
CA LYS A 56 -7.55 -7.17 6.63
C LYS A 56 -6.68 -6.14 5.94
N THR A 57 -5.84 -6.56 5.00
CA THR A 57 -4.96 -5.69 4.21
C THR A 57 -4.93 -6.20 2.79
N ASP A 58 -4.80 -5.32 1.82
CA ASP A 58 -4.75 -5.64 0.39
C ASP A 58 -3.34 -6.07 -0.06
N ALA A 59 -2.30 -5.47 0.54
CA ALA A 59 -0.92 -5.91 0.36
C ALA A 59 -0.06 -5.50 1.57
N PHE A 60 1.12 -6.10 1.70
CA PHE A 60 2.13 -5.72 2.69
C PHE A 60 3.49 -6.34 2.36
N ALA A 61 4.56 -5.76 2.90
CA ALA A 61 5.91 -6.28 2.77
C ALA A 61 6.51 -6.64 4.13
N LEU A 62 7.29 -7.72 4.18
CA LEU A 62 8.00 -8.18 5.38
C LEU A 62 9.44 -8.55 5.03
N SER A 63 10.36 -8.28 5.96
CA SER A 63 11.74 -8.75 5.88
C SER A 63 11.91 -10.16 6.47
N GLY A 64 12.82 -10.94 5.88
CA GLY A 64 13.16 -12.29 6.34
C GLY A 64 14.51 -12.71 5.79
N GLU A 65 14.72 -14.01 5.57
CA GLU A 65 15.84 -14.51 4.79
C GLU A 65 15.78 -14.00 3.34
N MET A 66 14.58 -13.93 2.82
CA MET A 66 14.19 -13.15 1.65
C MET A 66 13.26 -12.03 2.08
N ASN A 67 13.10 -10.99 1.25
CA ASN A 67 12.08 -9.98 1.43
C ASN A 67 10.82 -10.42 0.68
N TYR A 68 9.69 -10.33 1.35
CA TYR A 68 8.42 -10.80 0.82
C TYR A 68 7.49 -9.63 0.56
N VAL A 69 6.79 -9.65 -0.57
CA VAL A 69 5.66 -8.77 -0.86
C VAL A 69 4.42 -9.64 -1.05
N PHE A 70 3.42 -9.42 -0.22
CA PHE A 70 2.18 -10.18 -0.24
C PHE A 70 1.06 -9.36 -0.85
N PHE A 71 0.25 -9.99 -1.71
CA PHE A 71 -1.01 -9.44 -2.19
C PHE A 71 -2.16 -10.33 -1.74
N ASP A 72 -3.12 -9.76 -1.00
CA ASP A 72 -4.31 -10.48 -0.54
C ASP A 72 -5.43 -10.37 -1.57
N LEU A 73 -5.54 -11.39 -2.42
CA LEU A 73 -6.56 -11.47 -3.46
C LEU A 73 -7.99 -11.40 -2.91
N ASN A 74 -8.22 -11.92 -1.70
CA ASN A 74 -9.54 -11.88 -1.07
C ASN A 74 -9.92 -10.45 -0.66
N THR A 75 -8.97 -9.67 -0.13
CA THR A 75 -9.21 -8.26 0.17
C THR A 75 -9.48 -7.46 -1.10
N LEU A 76 -8.66 -7.64 -2.14
CA LEU A 76 -8.84 -6.97 -3.43
C LEU A 76 -10.18 -7.33 -4.09
N LEU A 77 -10.61 -8.60 -3.98
CA LEU A 77 -11.92 -9.04 -4.46
C LEU A 77 -13.06 -8.35 -3.71
N LYS A 78 -13.02 -8.34 -2.37
CA LYS A 78 -14.04 -7.70 -1.52
C LYS A 78 -14.13 -6.20 -1.72
N GLN A 79 -13.04 -5.55 -2.09
CA GLN A 79 -13.00 -4.13 -2.43
C GLN A 79 -13.47 -3.85 -3.87
N GLY A 80 -13.79 -4.89 -4.67
CA GLY A 80 -14.14 -4.75 -6.08
C GLY A 80 -12.97 -4.35 -7.00
N ARG A 81 -11.73 -4.40 -6.49
CA ARG A 81 -10.52 -3.90 -7.17
C ARG A 81 -9.79 -4.96 -7.98
N LEU A 82 -10.12 -6.22 -7.78
CA LEU A 82 -9.35 -7.34 -8.33
C LEU A 82 -9.17 -7.30 -9.86
N ASN A 83 -10.17 -6.78 -10.58
CA ASN A 83 -10.15 -6.68 -12.06
C ASN A 83 -9.60 -5.33 -12.58
N SER A 84 -9.27 -4.39 -11.69
CA SER A 84 -8.89 -3.02 -12.06
C SER A 84 -7.70 -2.48 -11.25
N ILE A 85 -6.80 -3.38 -10.81
CA ILE A 85 -5.64 -3.01 -10.01
C ILE A 85 -4.75 -2.04 -10.81
N PRO A 86 -4.53 -0.78 -10.33
CA PRO A 86 -3.65 0.17 -10.99
C PRO A 86 -2.20 -0.33 -11.06
N ASP A 87 -1.47 0.03 -12.09
CA ASP A 87 -0.04 -0.27 -12.18
C ASP A 87 0.74 0.41 -11.04
N SER A 88 0.32 1.63 -10.64
CA SER A 88 0.91 2.36 -9.51
C SER A 88 0.70 1.68 -8.16
N PHE A 89 -0.42 0.98 -7.95
CA PHE A 89 -0.61 0.19 -6.73
C PHE A 89 0.39 -0.95 -6.67
N VAL A 90 0.55 -1.70 -7.77
CA VAL A 90 1.54 -2.79 -7.82
C VAL A 90 2.96 -2.25 -7.64
N ALA A 91 3.29 -1.13 -8.30
CA ALA A 91 4.59 -0.49 -8.15
C ALA A 91 4.84 -0.03 -6.70
N HIS A 92 3.84 0.55 -6.03
CA HIS A 92 3.90 0.99 -4.64
C HIS A 92 4.27 -0.16 -3.70
N GLU A 93 3.56 -1.26 -3.80
CA GLU A 93 3.79 -2.43 -2.94
C GLU A 93 5.15 -3.10 -3.23
N LEU A 94 5.54 -3.20 -4.50
CA LEU A 94 6.86 -3.71 -4.85
C LEU A 94 7.98 -2.82 -4.31
N ILE A 95 7.84 -1.49 -4.32
CA ILE A 95 8.80 -0.55 -3.74
C ILE A 95 9.02 -0.79 -2.26
N HIS A 96 8.01 -1.20 -1.51
CA HIS A 96 8.21 -1.61 -0.11
C HIS A 96 9.15 -2.81 0.00
N GLY A 97 9.03 -3.81 -0.89
CA GLY A 97 9.99 -4.91 -0.96
C GLY A 97 11.43 -4.44 -1.27
N TYR A 98 11.59 -3.47 -2.17
CA TYR A 98 12.90 -2.86 -2.45
C TYR A 98 13.43 -2.07 -1.25
N HIS A 99 12.59 -1.35 -0.50
CA HIS A 99 13.02 -0.70 0.75
C HIS A 99 13.64 -1.72 1.71
N LEU A 100 12.99 -2.86 1.90
CA LEU A 100 13.48 -3.92 2.78
C LEU A 100 14.78 -4.56 2.27
N MET A 101 14.97 -4.61 0.95
CA MET A 101 16.24 -5.06 0.34
C MET A 101 17.42 -4.15 0.72
N PHE A 102 17.19 -2.85 0.80
CA PHE A 102 18.25 -1.90 1.19
C PHE A 102 18.46 -1.84 2.70
N SER A 103 17.40 -1.95 3.50
CA SER A 103 17.49 -1.98 4.95
C SER A 103 16.27 -2.63 5.60
N SER A 104 16.53 -3.68 6.36
CA SER A 104 15.49 -4.30 7.20
C SER A 104 14.98 -3.40 8.33
N GLU A 105 15.56 -2.22 8.55
CA GLU A 105 15.05 -1.24 9.50
C GLU A 105 13.73 -0.59 9.05
N PHE A 106 13.39 -0.70 7.76
CA PHE A 106 12.09 -0.29 7.24
C PHE A 106 10.97 -1.31 7.48
N ASP A 107 11.29 -2.48 8.04
CA ASP A 107 10.29 -3.46 8.43
C ASP A 107 9.43 -2.91 9.59
N PRO A 108 8.09 -2.81 9.41
CA PRO A 108 7.19 -2.28 10.43
C PRO A 108 7.27 -2.98 11.78
N VAL A 109 7.61 -4.27 11.81
CA VAL A 109 7.79 -5.04 13.06
C VAL A 109 9.02 -4.61 13.87
N LYS A 110 9.94 -3.85 13.28
CA LYS A 110 11.19 -3.42 13.92
C LYS A 110 11.17 -1.98 14.44
N TYR A 111 10.04 -1.29 14.34
CA TYR A 111 9.93 0.09 14.82
C TYR A 111 10.07 0.16 16.34
N LYS A 112 11.00 1.01 16.80
CA LYS A 112 11.46 1.04 18.21
C LYS A 112 10.62 1.96 19.09
N SER A 113 10.04 3.01 18.50
CA SER A 113 9.22 4.00 19.20
C SER A 113 8.09 4.52 18.30
N LYS A 114 7.18 5.30 18.88
CA LYS A 114 6.10 5.96 18.12
C LYS A 114 6.64 6.96 17.10
N GLU A 115 7.71 7.67 17.46
CA GLU A 115 8.40 8.64 16.60
C GLU A 115 9.08 7.93 15.43
N ASP A 116 9.84 6.87 15.73
CA ASP A 116 10.46 6.02 14.71
C ASP A 116 9.43 5.47 13.75
N LYS A 117 8.30 4.97 14.28
CA LYS A 117 7.18 4.49 13.49
C LYS A 117 6.63 5.57 12.54
N LEU A 118 6.32 6.76 13.06
CA LEU A 118 5.77 7.85 12.24
C LEU A 118 6.74 8.28 11.15
N LEU A 119 8.01 8.52 11.50
CA LEU A 119 9.03 8.97 10.55
C LEU A 119 9.31 7.93 9.47
N LYS A 120 9.37 6.65 9.82
CA LYS A 120 9.58 5.57 8.86
C LYS A 120 8.37 5.38 7.96
N TYR A 121 7.14 5.46 8.48
CA TYR A 121 5.95 5.46 7.65
C TYR A 121 5.95 6.64 6.66
N MET A 122 6.24 7.86 7.13
CA MET A 122 6.31 9.01 6.22
C MET A 122 7.34 8.82 5.12
N LEU A 123 8.49 8.21 5.45
CA LEU A 123 9.55 7.96 4.48
C LEU A 123 9.15 6.83 3.51
N THR A 124 8.70 5.68 4.02
CA THR A 124 8.40 4.50 3.20
C THR A 124 7.19 4.72 2.31
N GLU A 125 6.08 5.21 2.87
CA GLU A 125 4.85 5.48 2.11
C GLU A 125 5.05 6.64 1.13
N GLY A 126 5.69 7.72 1.59
CA GLY A 126 5.97 8.88 0.73
C GLY A 126 6.88 8.54 -0.44
N PHE A 127 7.92 7.74 -0.22
CA PHE A 127 8.81 7.30 -1.28
C PHE A 127 8.11 6.30 -2.21
N ALA A 128 7.39 5.32 -1.68
CA ALA A 128 6.66 4.34 -2.50
C ALA A 128 5.63 5.04 -3.39
N THR A 129 4.89 6.02 -2.87
CA THR A 129 3.95 6.84 -3.63
C THR A 129 4.66 7.66 -4.72
N PHE A 130 5.76 8.34 -4.38
CA PHE A 130 6.53 9.12 -5.36
C PHE A 130 7.13 8.22 -6.45
N ALA A 131 7.78 7.13 -6.05
CA ALA A 131 8.43 6.21 -6.97
C ALA A 131 7.42 5.52 -7.88
N SER A 132 6.26 5.10 -7.37
CA SER A 132 5.21 4.48 -8.17
C SER A 132 4.69 5.44 -9.26
N GLN A 133 4.52 6.73 -8.96
CA GLN A 133 4.19 7.74 -9.97
C GLN A 133 5.27 7.88 -11.03
N PHE A 134 6.52 7.98 -10.61
CA PHE A 134 7.66 8.10 -11.53
C PHE A 134 7.79 6.88 -12.45
N ILE A 135 7.57 5.68 -11.91
CA ILE A 135 7.69 4.42 -12.61
C ILE A 135 6.56 4.23 -13.62
N THR A 136 5.32 4.47 -13.21
CA THR A 136 4.14 4.16 -14.05
C THR A 136 3.71 5.34 -14.91
N GLY A 137 3.97 6.57 -14.50
CA GLY A 137 3.47 7.77 -15.15
C GLY A 137 1.95 7.99 -14.97
N GLU A 138 1.31 7.23 -14.10
CA GLU A 138 -0.12 7.37 -13.82
C GLU A 138 -0.45 8.71 -13.15
N SER A 139 -1.72 9.10 -13.19
CA SER A 139 -2.17 10.35 -12.59
C SER A 139 -1.96 10.37 -11.08
N LYS A 140 -1.74 11.56 -10.49
CA LYS A 140 -1.60 11.69 -9.04
C LYS A 140 -2.80 11.14 -8.27
N ALA A 141 -4.01 11.33 -8.78
CA ALA A 141 -5.21 10.79 -8.14
C ALA A 141 -5.12 9.26 -8.02
N LEU A 142 -4.73 8.60 -9.10
CA LEU A 142 -4.62 7.14 -9.14
C LEU A 142 -3.48 6.63 -8.26
N VAL A 143 -2.34 7.33 -8.25
CA VAL A 143 -1.17 6.96 -7.44
C VAL A 143 -1.41 7.12 -5.94
N PHE A 144 -2.09 8.20 -5.52
CA PHE A 144 -2.34 8.44 -4.10
C PHE A 144 -3.47 7.60 -3.53
N TRP A 145 -4.50 7.33 -4.34
CA TRP A 145 -5.75 6.76 -3.85
C TRP A 145 -6.24 5.56 -4.65
N GLY A 146 -5.47 5.13 -5.65
CA GLY A 146 -5.91 4.09 -6.57
C GLY A 146 -7.18 4.52 -7.29
N ASP A 147 -8.17 3.65 -7.26
CA ASP A 147 -9.51 3.89 -7.77
C ASP A 147 -10.54 4.22 -6.67
N ILE A 148 -10.07 4.48 -5.43
CA ILE A 148 -10.94 4.73 -4.27
C ILE A 148 -11.60 6.11 -4.36
N LEU A 149 -10.87 7.12 -4.85
CA LEU A 149 -11.38 8.47 -5.06
C LEU A 149 -11.59 8.78 -6.54
N SER A 150 -12.76 9.33 -6.85
CA SER A 150 -12.98 9.99 -8.13
C SER A 150 -12.06 11.23 -8.28
N GLN A 151 -11.93 11.74 -9.51
CA GLN A 151 -11.12 12.94 -9.77
C GLN A 151 -11.61 14.17 -8.97
N ASP A 152 -12.90 14.31 -8.74
CA ASP A 152 -13.45 15.45 -8.01
C ASP A 152 -13.26 15.29 -6.49
N GLU A 153 -13.40 14.07 -5.95
CA GLU A 153 -13.04 13.76 -4.57
C GLU A 153 -11.55 13.99 -4.33
N TYR A 154 -10.67 13.61 -5.27
CA TYR A 154 -9.25 13.89 -5.20
C TYR A 154 -8.95 15.40 -5.17
N LYS A 155 -9.60 16.20 -6.04
CA LYS A 155 -9.46 17.68 -6.02
C LYS A 155 -9.89 18.25 -4.67
N SER A 156 -11.03 17.79 -4.14
CA SER A 156 -11.55 18.20 -2.84
C SER A 156 -10.57 17.84 -1.72
N TRP A 157 -10.02 16.63 -1.74
CA TRP A 157 -8.99 16.19 -0.80
C TRP A 157 -7.73 17.06 -0.87
N VAL A 158 -7.25 17.41 -2.07
CA VAL A 158 -6.08 18.29 -2.24
C VAL A 158 -6.33 19.69 -1.64
N LEU A 159 -7.52 20.25 -1.86
CA LEU A 159 -7.89 21.55 -1.28
C LEU A 159 -7.96 21.46 0.25
N PHE A 160 -8.66 20.47 0.78
CA PHE A 160 -8.75 20.22 2.21
C PHE A 160 -7.36 20.07 2.85
N SER A 161 -6.47 19.28 2.24
CA SER A 161 -5.12 19.05 2.74
C SER A 161 -4.29 20.36 2.77
N LYS A 162 -4.44 21.23 1.77
CA LYS A 162 -3.76 22.53 1.73
C LYS A 162 -4.27 23.46 2.81
N GLU A 163 -5.59 23.55 2.99
CA GLU A 163 -6.23 24.42 3.98
C GLU A 163 -5.90 23.98 5.41
N ASN A 164 -5.82 22.66 5.63
CA ASN A 164 -5.57 22.08 6.96
C ASN A 164 -4.08 21.77 7.22
N LYS A 165 -3.16 22.16 6.33
CA LYS A 165 -1.72 21.89 6.46
C LYS A 165 -1.15 22.29 7.83
N LYS A 166 -1.52 23.44 8.35
CA LYS A 166 -1.06 23.93 9.67
C LYS A 166 -1.59 23.04 10.80
N GLY A 167 -2.85 22.58 10.71
CA GLY A 167 -3.44 21.66 11.68
C GLY A 167 -2.73 20.31 11.70
N PHE A 168 -2.48 19.72 10.55
CA PHE A 168 -1.71 18.47 10.43
C PHE A 168 -0.29 18.63 10.96
N SER A 169 0.42 19.69 10.57
CA SER A 169 1.77 19.97 11.06
C SER A 169 1.79 20.10 12.60
N LYS A 170 0.79 20.78 13.18
CA LYS A 170 0.67 20.88 14.63
C LYS A 170 0.46 19.51 15.29
N ARG A 171 -0.43 18.66 14.77
CA ARG A 171 -0.67 17.31 15.30
C ARG A 171 0.59 16.45 15.24
N ILE A 172 1.32 16.51 14.12
CA ILE A 172 2.60 15.80 13.95
C ILE A 172 3.62 16.28 15.01
N ASN A 173 3.78 17.58 15.19
CA ASN A 173 4.68 18.14 16.19
C ASN A 173 4.28 17.77 17.63
N ASP A 174 2.99 17.85 17.95
CA ASP A 174 2.47 17.46 19.26
C ASP A 174 2.73 15.96 19.51
N TYR A 175 2.56 15.11 18.51
CA TYR A 175 2.84 13.68 18.60
C TYR A 175 4.33 13.38 18.81
N LEU A 176 5.20 14.07 18.05
CA LEU A 176 6.65 13.82 18.08
C LEU A 176 7.34 14.42 19.31
N PHE A 177 6.91 15.61 19.77
CA PHE A 177 7.70 16.40 20.71
C PHE A 177 6.99 16.73 22.03
N GLN A 178 5.69 16.52 22.15
CA GLN A 178 4.92 16.86 23.36
C GLN A 178 4.33 15.64 24.06
N ASP A 179 4.68 14.44 23.64
CA ASP A 179 4.20 13.16 24.19
C ASP A 179 2.67 13.04 24.26
N LYS A 180 1.97 13.80 23.41
CA LYS A 180 0.52 13.69 23.29
C LYS A 180 0.17 12.44 22.49
N SER A 181 -0.60 11.56 23.09
CA SER A 181 -1.13 10.39 22.38
C SER A 181 -2.18 10.85 21.37
N ASP A 182 -1.85 10.77 20.10
CA ASP A 182 -2.82 10.91 19.00
C ASP A 182 -2.93 9.57 18.29
N LYS A 183 -3.82 8.71 18.82
CA LYS A 183 -4.02 7.35 18.28
C LYS A 183 -4.54 7.35 16.84
N LYS A 184 -5.17 8.43 16.41
CA LYS A 184 -5.69 8.58 15.06
C LYS A 184 -4.70 9.18 14.08
N LEU A 185 -3.60 9.79 14.53
CA LEU A 185 -2.71 10.52 13.64
C LEU A 185 -2.17 9.65 12.50
N ILE A 186 -1.65 8.45 12.82
CA ILE A 186 -1.16 7.51 11.80
C ILE A 186 -2.29 7.13 10.84
N GLN A 187 -3.46 6.86 11.38
CA GLN A 187 -4.65 6.49 10.60
C GLN A 187 -5.09 7.63 9.68
N ASP A 188 -5.18 8.84 10.18
CA ASP A 188 -5.57 10.03 9.41
C ASP A 188 -4.53 10.43 8.34
N LEU A 189 -3.25 10.13 8.57
CA LEU A 189 -2.19 10.46 7.62
C LEU A 189 -2.01 9.41 6.50
N PHE A 190 -2.24 8.14 6.80
CA PHE A 190 -1.84 7.03 5.92
C PHE A 190 -2.98 6.10 5.51
N TYR A 191 -4.16 6.17 6.13
CA TYR A 191 -5.27 5.27 5.83
C TYR A 191 -6.54 6.04 5.42
N VAL A 192 -7.04 5.73 4.25
CA VAL A 192 -8.16 6.42 3.58
C VAL A 192 -9.52 6.24 4.25
N PHE A 193 -9.71 5.19 5.03
CA PHE A 193 -11.03 4.72 5.42
C PHE A 193 -11.86 5.71 6.26
N GLU A 194 -11.23 6.67 6.92
CA GLU A 194 -11.92 7.69 7.71
C GLU A 194 -12.10 9.02 6.99
N MET A 195 -11.46 9.22 5.83
CA MET A 195 -11.54 10.50 5.09
C MET A 195 -12.87 10.73 4.40
N LYS A 196 -13.70 9.70 4.20
CA LYS A 196 -15.09 9.88 3.72
C LYS A 196 -15.97 10.68 4.66
N ASP A 197 -15.60 10.78 5.94
CA ASP A 197 -16.31 11.61 6.94
C ASP A 197 -15.82 13.06 7.02
N LEU A 198 -14.70 13.41 6.39
CA LEU A 198 -14.16 14.78 6.38
C LEU A 198 -14.85 15.70 5.35
N SER A 199 -15.75 15.16 4.55
CA SER A 199 -16.57 15.91 3.59
C SER A 199 -17.95 16.32 4.14
N LYS A 200 -18.21 16.07 5.42
CA LYS A 200 -19.35 16.56 6.17
C LYS A 200 -18.88 17.62 7.17
#